data_4a9a72483bcf5b4f1ea0851d7a703630
#
_entry.id   4a9a72483bcf5b4f1ea0851d7a703630
#
_cell.length_a   1.000
_cell.length_b   1.000
_cell.length_c   1.000
_cell.angle_alpha   90.00
_cell.angle_beta   90.00
_cell.angle_gamma   90.00
#
_symmetry.space_group_name_H-M   'P 1'
#
loop_
_entity.id
_entity.type
_entity.pdbx_description
1 polymer ?
#
loop_
_entity_poly.entity_id
_entity_poly.type
_entity_poly.pdbx_seq_one_letter_code
_entity_poly.pdbx_strand_id
1 'polypeptide(L)'
;MCIRDRFDWFGAYIVGTATAVGGGTIRDIMLGIPPFWMTNPVYIICCGLSLLYVILFGKKIIRQQSTWFIFDTIGLALFNITGLEKTLNMGYPVWTAVIMGCVTGAAGGVIRDILINEVPLVFRKDIYAMACIAGGIVYIIGYSVGLQAEVNAILSAIIVISIRTLAVKYHWQLPILKGEDHKEE
;
A
#
# COMPACT_ATOMS: atom_id res chain seq x y z
N MET A 1 -7.24 4.56 26.52
CA MET A 1 -6.38 5.72 26.21
C MET A 1 -6.16 5.72 24.70
N CYS A 2 -6.83 6.60 23.95
CA CYS A 2 -6.73 6.61 22.49
C CYS A 2 -5.30 6.95 22.04
N ILE A 3 -4.74 6.15 21.14
CA ILE A 3 -3.41 6.35 20.51
C ILE A 3 -3.33 7.73 19.85
N ARG A 4 -4.47 8.28 19.43
CA ARG A 4 -4.61 9.62 18.82
C ARG A 4 -4.07 10.77 19.68
N ASP A 5 -3.93 10.60 21.00
CA ASP A 5 -3.46 11.64 21.92
C ASP A 5 -1.93 11.59 22.16
N ARG A 6 -1.21 10.68 21.47
CA ARG A 6 0.24 10.46 21.65
C ARG A 6 1.11 11.04 20.54
N PHE A 7 0.54 11.43 19.40
CA PHE A 7 1.31 11.98 18.31
C PHE A 7 1.20 13.50 18.28
N ASP A 8 2.35 14.14 18.41
CA ASP A 8 2.50 15.54 18.06
C ASP A 8 2.52 15.71 16.52
N TRP A 9 2.55 16.95 16.06
CA TRP A 9 2.54 17.27 14.63
C TRP A 9 3.77 16.71 13.89
N PHE A 10 4.91 16.66 14.58
CA PHE A 10 6.13 16.10 14.03
C PHE A 10 6.04 14.59 13.93
N GLY A 11 5.54 13.90 14.93
CA GLY A 11 5.27 12.47 14.89
C GLY A 11 4.30 12.09 13.77
N ALA A 12 3.23 12.87 13.57
CA ALA A 12 2.30 12.68 12.46
C ALA A 12 2.99 12.86 11.09
N TYR A 13 3.91 13.84 10.97
CA TYR A 13 4.70 14.03 9.75
C TYR A 13 5.61 12.83 9.47
N ILE A 14 6.32 12.33 10.48
CA ILE A 14 7.21 11.18 10.35
C ILE A 14 6.43 9.94 9.91
N VAL A 15 5.31 9.63 10.59
CA VAL A 15 4.48 8.46 10.24
C VAL A 15 3.91 8.62 8.83
N GLY A 16 3.40 9.79 8.47
CA GLY A 16 2.86 10.07 7.13
C GLY A 16 3.91 9.92 6.04
N THR A 17 5.11 10.47 6.26
CA THR A 17 6.24 10.38 5.33
C THR A 17 6.72 8.94 5.21
N ALA A 18 6.94 8.24 6.32
CA ALA A 18 7.34 6.84 6.31
C ALA A 18 6.32 5.94 5.59
N THR A 19 5.02 6.23 5.71
CA THR A 19 3.96 5.55 4.97
C THR A 19 4.06 5.83 3.47
N ALA A 20 4.23 7.10 3.09
CA ALA A 20 4.21 7.53 1.69
C ALA A 20 5.43 7.04 0.90
N VAL A 21 6.62 7.04 1.50
CA VAL A 21 7.85 6.66 0.79
C VAL A 21 8.36 5.26 1.15
N GLY A 22 7.86 4.65 2.23
CA GLY A 22 8.42 3.42 2.79
C GLY A 22 8.36 2.23 1.84
N GLY A 23 7.22 1.99 1.19
CA GLY A 23 7.07 0.89 0.24
C GLY A 23 8.01 1.02 -0.97
N GLY A 24 8.09 2.23 -1.54
CA GLY A 24 9.01 2.52 -2.64
C GLY A 24 10.48 2.47 -2.22
N THR A 25 10.80 2.82 -0.97
CA THR A 25 12.16 2.71 -0.41
C THR A 25 12.59 1.26 -0.32
N ILE A 26 11.75 0.38 0.25
CA ILE A 26 12.04 -1.06 0.33
C ILE A 26 12.25 -1.64 -1.08
N ARG A 27 11.37 -1.32 -2.02
CA ARG A 27 11.52 -1.72 -3.42
C ARG A 27 12.87 -1.29 -3.98
N ASP A 28 13.22 -0.01 -3.87
CA ASP A 28 14.42 0.55 -4.48
C ASP A 28 15.68 -0.09 -3.89
N ILE A 29 15.73 -0.31 -2.58
CA ILE A 29 16.82 -1.03 -1.91
C ILE A 29 16.93 -2.47 -2.44
N MET A 30 15.81 -3.19 -2.57
CA MET A 30 15.81 -4.57 -3.08
C MET A 30 16.25 -4.63 -4.55
N LEU A 31 15.97 -3.59 -5.35
CA LEU A 31 16.41 -3.45 -6.74
C LEU A 31 17.84 -2.93 -6.87
N GLY A 32 18.52 -2.62 -5.76
CA GLY A 32 19.92 -2.14 -5.76
C GLY A 32 20.08 -0.70 -6.24
N ILE A 33 19.04 0.13 -6.13
CA ILE A 33 19.07 1.54 -6.54
C ILE A 33 18.80 2.46 -5.34
N PRO A 34 19.31 3.72 -5.38
CA PRO A 34 19.02 4.68 -4.32
C PRO A 34 17.51 4.96 -4.24
N PRO A 35 16.95 5.11 -3.02
CA PRO A 35 15.56 5.45 -2.84
C PRO A 35 15.16 6.71 -3.60
N PHE A 36 14.03 6.68 -4.30
CA PHE A 36 13.57 7.73 -5.21
C PHE A 36 13.43 9.12 -4.57
N TRP A 37 13.07 9.19 -3.29
CA TRP A 37 12.93 10.45 -2.56
C TRP A 37 14.27 11.10 -2.20
N MET A 38 15.37 10.33 -2.18
CA MET A 38 16.72 10.88 -1.94
C MET A 38 17.22 11.68 -3.15
N THR A 39 16.77 11.34 -4.34
CA THR A 39 17.14 12.03 -5.58
C THR A 39 16.21 13.21 -5.91
N ASN A 40 15.00 13.24 -5.33
CA ASN A 40 14.03 14.27 -5.61
C ASN A 40 13.29 14.72 -4.33
N PRO A 41 13.53 15.94 -3.83
CA PRO A 41 12.94 16.43 -2.59
C PRO A 41 11.43 16.67 -2.66
N VAL A 42 10.85 16.69 -3.86
CA VAL A 42 9.40 16.94 -4.09
C VAL A 42 8.54 15.99 -3.27
N TYR A 43 8.93 14.74 -3.10
CA TYR A 43 8.16 13.76 -2.32
C TYR A 43 8.03 14.17 -0.84
N ILE A 44 9.11 14.61 -0.24
CA ILE A 44 9.13 15.05 1.17
C ILE A 44 8.34 16.36 1.34
N ILE A 45 8.47 17.29 0.37
CA ILE A 45 7.70 18.53 0.35
C ILE A 45 6.19 18.23 0.23
N CYS A 46 5.79 17.32 -0.67
CA CYS A 46 4.39 16.90 -0.80
C CYS A 46 3.84 16.28 0.48
N CYS A 47 4.64 15.49 1.21
CA CYS A 47 4.24 14.97 2.52
C CYS A 47 3.98 16.10 3.52
N GLY A 48 4.84 17.14 3.55
CA GLY A 48 4.67 18.31 4.40
C GLY A 48 3.42 19.12 4.04
N LEU A 49 3.18 19.36 2.76
CA LEU A 49 1.98 20.05 2.27
C LEU A 49 0.71 19.25 2.57
N SER A 50 0.75 17.93 2.46
CA SER A 50 -0.37 17.06 2.80
C SER A 50 -0.70 17.11 4.28
N LEU A 51 0.31 17.13 5.15
CA LEU A 51 0.10 17.33 6.59
C LEU A 51 -0.52 18.69 6.87
N LEU A 52 0.02 19.76 6.29
CA LEU A 52 -0.54 21.11 6.45
C LEU A 52 -2.02 21.16 6.02
N TYR A 53 -2.35 20.53 4.90
CA TYR A 53 -3.74 20.40 4.43
C TYR A 53 -4.63 19.67 5.45
N VAL A 54 -4.15 18.55 6.02
CA VAL A 54 -4.88 17.80 7.04
C VAL A 54 -5.05 18.62 8.32
N ILE A 55 -4.07 19.41 8.72
CA ILE A 55 -4.15 20.30 9.87
C ILE A 55 -5.24 21.36 9.68
N LEU A 56 -5.28 21.97 8.51
CA LEU A 56 -6.25 23.04 8.22
C LEU A 56 -7.68 22.54 8.02
N PHE A 57 -7.84 21.40 7.37
CA PHE A 57 -9.14 20.88 6.92
C PHE A 57 -9.54 19.54 7.55
N GLY A 58 -8.68 18.93 8.35
CA GLY A 58 -8.82 17.55 8.85
C GLY A 58 -10.09 17.28 9.66
N LYS A 59 -10.58 18.28 10.42
CA LYS A 59 -11.85 18.13 11.19
C LYS A 59 -13.04 17.75 10.31
N LYS A 60 -13.02 18.16 9.03
CA LYS A 60 -14.08 17.86 8.06
C LYS A 60 -13.88 16.52 7.35
N ILE A 61 -12.61 16.14 7.16
CA ILE A 61 -12.22 14.96 6.39
C ILE A 61 -12.21 13.69 7.26
N ILE A 62 -11.75 13.79 8.51
CA ILE A 62 -11.54 12.65 9.44
C ILE A 62 -12.86 12.09 9.99
N ARG A 63 -13.99 12.75 9.77
CA ARG A 63 -15.30 12.38 10.34
C ARG A 63 -15.84 11.04 9.85
N GLN A 64 -15.24 10.40 8.85
CA GLN A 64 -15.75 9.21 8.21
C GLN A 64 -14.70 8.07 8.19
N GLN A 65 -14.96 6.98 8.89
CA GLN A 65 -14.13 5.76 8.88
C GLN A 65 -13.86 5.22 7.46
N SER A 66 -14.78 5.44 6.52
CA SER A 66 -14.63 5.10 5.10
C SER A 66 -13.47 5.79 4.40
N THR A 67 -13.06 6.98 4.88
CA THR A 67 -12.01 7.79 4.24
C THR A 67 -10.65 7.06 4.30
N TRP A 68 -10.30 6.46 5.43
CA TRP A 68 -9.06 5.69 5.58
C TRP A 68 -8.98 4.52 4.61
N PHE A 69 -10.06 3.77 4.50
CA PHE A 69 -10.14 2.62 3.60
C PHE A 69 -9.96 3.04 2.13
N ILE A 70 -10.60 4.15 1.72
CA ILE A 70 -10.52 4.63 0.33
C ILE A 70 -9.09 5.04 -0.01
N PHE A 71 -8.44 5.86 0.83
CA PHE A 71 -7.07 6.30 0.59
C PHE A 71 -6.07 5.14 0.62
N ASP A 72 -6.22 4.20 1.56
CA ASP A 72 -5.39 3.00 1.62
C ASP A 72 -5.56 2.15 0.36
N THR A 73 -6.79 1.93 -0.09
CA THR A 73 -7.09 1.10 -1.28
C THR A 73 -6.57 1.73 -2.57
N ILE A 74 -6.74 3.05 -2.75
CA ILE A 74 -6.21 3.77 -3.92
C ILE A 74 -4.68 3.77 -3.87
N GLY A 75 -4.09 4.06 -2.72
CA GLY A 75 -2.64 4.03 -2.54
C GLY A 75 -2.05 2.66 -2.85
N LEU A 76 -2.69 1.59 -2.35
CA LEU A 76 -2.30 0.22 -2.62
C LEU A 76 -2.27 -0.08 -4.13
N ALA A 77 -3.33 0.29 -4.86
CA ALA A 77 -3.43 0.07 -6.30
C ALA A 77 -2.34 0.82 -7.08
N LEU A 78 -2.16 2.11 -6.79
CA LEU A 78 -1.16 2.95 -7.47
C LEU A 78 0.27 2.47 -7.20
N PHE A 79 0.60 2.17 -5.95
CA PHE A 79 1.94 1.72 -5.59
C PHE A 79 2.23 0.30 -6.08
N ASN A 80 1.21 -0.57 -6.16
CA ASN A 80 1.35 -1.89 -6.78
C ASN A 80 1.77 -1.76 -8.25
N ILE A 81 1.09 -0.91 -9.02
CA ILE A 81 1.39 -0.70 -10.44
C ILE A 81 2.78 -0.06 -10.60
N THR A 82 3.06 1.02 -9.89
CA THR A 82 4.36 1.69 -10.00
C THR A 82 5.53 0.79 -9.60
N GLY A 83 5.33 -0.09 -8.61
CA GLY A 83 6.32 -1.07 -8.21
C GLY A 83 6.56 -2.12 -9.30
N LEU A 84 5.49 -2.62 -9.89
CA LEU A 84 5.53 -3.60 -10.97
C LEU A 84 6.19 -3.01 -12.22
N GLU A 85 5.75 -1.85 -12.70
CA GLU A 85 6.29 -1.19 -13.89
C GLU A 85 7.78 -0.87 -13.75
N LYS A 86 8.18 -0.31 -12.61
CA LYS A 86 9.58 0.01 -12.35
C LYS A 86 10.46 -1.25 -12.41
N THR A 87 9.99 -2.35 -11.85
CA THR A 87 10.71 -3.63 -11.86
C THR A 87 10.84 -4.22 -13.26
N LEU A 88 9.76 -4.18 -14.05
CA LEU A 88 9.80 -4.60 -15.47
C LEU A 88 10.74 -3.74 -16.29
N ASN A 89 10.71 -2.42 -16.12
CA ASN A 89 11.56 -1.48 -16.85
C ASN A 89 13.06 -1.66 -16.53
N MET A 90 13.38 -2.24 -15.39
CA MET A 90 14.75 -2.64 -15.03
C MET A 90 15.17 -4.00 -15.59
N GLY A 91 14.30 -4.68 -16.35
CA GLY A 91 14.59 -5.96 -17.00
C GLY A 91 14.46 -7.18 -16.10
N TYR A 92 13.84 -7.05 -14.92
CA TYR A 92 13.58 -8.19 -14.04
C TYR A 92 12.46 -9.09 -14.58
N PRO A 93 12.45 -10.38 -14.22
CA PRO A 93 11.40 -11.31 -14.61
C PRO A 93 10.01 -10.87 -14.14
N VAL A 94 8.99 -11.27 -14.88
CA VAL A 94 7.58 -10.96 -14.63
C VAL A 94 7.13 -11.32 -13.22
N TRP A 95 7.50 -12.48 -12.70
CA TRP A 95 7.14 -12.91 -11.35
C TRP A 95 7.75 -12.01 -10.27
N THR A 96 8.99 -11.55 -10.48
CA THR A 96 9.65 -10.58 -9.60
C THR A 96 8.88 -9.25 -9.62
N ALA A 97 8.44 -8.80 -10.79
CA ALA A 97 7.69 -7.56 -10.93
C ALA A 97 6.36 -7.61 -10.16
N VAL A 98 5.63 -8.73 -10.19
CA VAL A 98 4.39 -8.91 -9.42
C VAL A 98 4.66 -8.85 -7.91
N ILE A 99 5.71 -9.53 -7.43
CA ILE A 99 6.10 -9.50 -6.02
C ILE A 99 6.50 -8.09 -5.61
N MET A 100 7.31 -7.39 -6.40
CA MET A 100 7.77 -6.03 -6.09
C MET A 100 6.64 -5.02 -6.13
N GLY A 101 5.65 -5.21 -7.00
CA GLY A 101 4.40 -4.46 -6.98
C GLY A 101 3.69 -4.63 -5.65
N CYS A 102 3.45 -5.88 -5.24
CA CYS A 102 2.80 -6.21 -3.98
C CYS A 102 3.57 -5.63 -2.76
N VAL A 103 4.89 -5.80 -2.72
CA VAL A 103 5.75 -5.22 -1.67
C VAL A 103 5.63 -3.70 -1.66
N THR A 104 5.73 -3.04 -2.81
CA THR A 104 5.65 -1.57 -2.89
C THR A 104 4.32 -1.05 -2.38
N GLY A 105 3.21 -1.71 -2.76
CA GLY A 105 1.87 -1.31 -2.34
C GLY A 105 1.62 -1.55 -0.85
N ALA A 106 2.00 -2.73 -0.35
CA ALA A 106 1.68 -3.16 1.01
C ALA A 106 2.62 -2.60 2.08
N ALA A 107 3.93 -2.48 1.79
CA ALA A 107 4.93 -2.18 2.83
C ALA A 107 4.76 -0.80 3.47
N GLY A 108 4.29 0.21 2.72
CA GLY A 108 3.99 1.54 3.29
C GLY A 108 2.92 1.46 4.38
N GLY A 109 1.85 0.70 4.13
CA GLY A 109 0.79 0.44 5.12
C GLY A 109 1.27 -0.37 6.32
N VAL A 110 2.13 -1.37 6.10
CA VAL A 110 2.74 -2.16 7.18
C VAL A 110 3.60 -1.28 8.08
N ILE A 111 4.45 -0.42 7.51
CA ILE A 111 5.28 0.52 8.27
C ILE A 111 4.39 1.45 9.10
N ARG A 112 3.35 2.02 8.49
CA ARG A 112 2.38 2.88 9.20
C ARG A 112 1.79 2.16 10.41
N ASP A 113 1.25 0.98 10.20
CA ASP A 113 0.53 0.24 11.23
C ASP A 113 1.46 -0.14 12.40
N ILE A 114 2.71 -0.55 12.10
CA ILE A 114 3.73 -0.80 13.13
C ILE A 114 4.06 0.48 13.92
N LEU A 115 4.27 1.61 13.24
CA LEU A 115 4.60 2.87 13.89
C LEU A 115 3.48 3.38 14.81
N ILE A 116 2.21 3.10 14.48
CA ILE A 116 1.07 3.46 15.33
C ILE A 116 0.69 2.35 16.32
N ASN A 117 1.47 1.28 16.39
CA ASN A 117 1.24 0.11 17.25
C ASN A 117 -0.11 -0.58 17.00
N GLU A 118 -0.48 -0.72 15.72
CA GLU A 118 -1.64 -1.46 15.26
C GLU A 118 -1.20 -2.74 14.53
N VAL A 119 -2.06 -3.75 14.53
CA VAL A 119 -1.79 -4.97 13.74
C VAL A 119 -1.89 -4.61 12.25
N PRO A 120 -0.81 -4.82 11.46
CA PRO A 120 -0.82 -4.50 10.04
C PRO A 120 -1.97 -5.17 9.27
N LEU A 121 -2.56 -4.43 8.33
CA LEU A 121 -3.68 -4.90 7.52
C LEU A 121 -3.36 -6.20 6.77
N VAL A 122 -2.10 -6.38 6.36
CA VAL A 122 -1.65 -7.59 5.65
C VAL A 122 -1.79 -8.86 6.50
N PHE A 123 -1.75 -8.74 7.84
CA PHE A 123 -1.93 -9.85 8.78
C PHE A 123 -3.36 -9.97 9.31
N ARG A 124 -4.20 -9.00 9.02
CA ARG A 124 -5.63 -9.11 9.31
C ARG A 124 -6.25 -10.10 8.33
N LYS A 125 -7.44 -10.59 8.66
CA LYS A 125 -8.17 -11.57 7.82
C LYS A 125 -8.58 -11.05 6.44
N ASP A 126 -8.25 -9.82 6.12
CA ASP A 126 -8.66 -9.14 4.90
C ASP A 126 -7.82 -9.56 3.69
N ILE A 127 -8.46 -9.59 2.52
CA ILE A 127 -7.80 -9.83 1.23
C ILE A 127 -7.06 -8.54 0.83
N TYR A 128 -5.83 -8.37 1.33
CA TYR A 128 -4.99 -7.19 1.08
C TYR A 128 -3.92 -7.48 0.01
N ALA A 129 -2.95 -8.33 0.33
CA ALA A 129 -1.87 -8.71 -0.58
C ALA A 129 -2.38 -9.49 -1.80
N MET A 130 -3.43 -10.30 -1.63
CA MET A 130 -4.03 -11.05 -2.74
C MET A 130 -4.65 -10.14 -3.80
N ALA A 131 -5.19 -8.98 -3.42
CA ALA A 131 -5.67 -7.99 -4.38
C ALA A 131 -4.53 -7.42 -5.24
N CYS A 132 -3.36 -7.17 -4.64
CA CYS A 132 -2.16 -6.74 -5.38
C CYS A 132 -1.68 -7.81 -6.36
N ILE A 133 -1.65 -9.06 -5.94
CA ILE A 133 -1.26 -10.19 -6.81
C ILE A 133 -2.22 -10.31 -7.99
N ALA A 134 -3.54 -10.25 -7.74
CA ALA A 134 -4.54 -10.30 -8.81
C ALA A 134 -4.39 -9.13 -9.79
N GLY A 135 -4.22 -7.90 -9.29
CA GLY A 135 -3.94 -6.73 -10.13
C GLY A 135 -2.65 -6.87 -10.93
N GLY A 136 -1.58 -7.41 -10.30
CA GLY A 136 -0.32 -7.70 -10.97
C GLY A 136 -0.47 -8.72 -12.10
N ILE A 137 -1.23 -9.81 -11.88
CA ILE A 137 -1.51 -10.81 -12.91
C ILE A 137 -2.25 -10.18 -14.09
N VAL A 138 -3.29 -9.37 -13.83
CA VAL A 138 -4.03 -8.66 -14.88
C VAL A 138 -3.11 -7.74 -15.67
N TYR A 139 -2.22 -7.01 -14.97
CA TYR A 139 -1.22 -6.16 -15.63
C TYR A 139 -0.33 -6.97 -16.58
N ILE A 140 0.17 -8.11 -16.14
CA ILE A 140 1.05 -8.97 -16.95
C ILE A 140 0.31 -9.56 -18.17
N ILE A 141 -0.93 -9.97 -18.00
CA ILE A 141 -1.73 -10.45 -19.14
C ILE A 141 -1.89 -9.33 -20.18
N GLY A 142 -2.27 -8.12 -19.76
CA GLY A 142 -2.38 -6.98 -20.67
C GLY A 142 -1.05 -6.61 -21.33
N TYR A 143 0.04 -6.66 -20.58
CA TYR A 143 1.39 -6.44 -21.11
C TYR A 143 1.78 -7.47 -22.19
N SER A 144 1.45 -8.75 -21.98
CA SER A 144 1.73 -9.84 -22.93
C SER A 144 0.90 -9.75 -24.22
N VAL A 145 -0.29 -9.16 -24.14
CA VAL A 145 -1.18 -8.93 -25.31
C VAL A 145 -0.83 -7.64 -26.06
N GLY A 146 0.11 -6.83 -25.51
CA GLY A 146 0.57 -5.59 -26.14
C GLY A 146 -0.36 -4.39 -25.90
N LEU A 147 -1.10 -4.38 -24.79
CA LEU A 147 -1.91 -3.22 -24.40
C LEU A 147 -1.03 -2.00 -24.08
N GLN A 148 -1.53 -0.81 -24.38
CA GLN A 148 -0.88 0.43 -23.98
C GLN A 148 -0.70 0.48 -22.45
N ALA A 149 0.45 0.97 -21.98
CA ALA A 149 0.82 0.97 -20.57
C ALA A 149 -0.23 1.66 -19.68
N GLU A 150 -0.76 2.80 -20.13
CA GLU A 150 -1.77 3.56 -19.39
C GLU A 150 -3.08 2.78 -19.23
N VAL A 151 -3.56 2.14 -20.30
CA VAL A 151 -4.79 1.34 -20.27
C VAL A 151 -4.59 0.14 -19.33
N ASN A 152 -3.44 -0.51 -19.42
CA ASN A 152 -3.10 -1.67 -18.63
C ASN A 152 -3.00 -1.31 -17.14
N ALA A 153 -2.37 -0.17 -16.81
CA ALA A 153 -2.32 0.35 -15.46
C ALA A 153 -3.72 0.64 -14.89
N ILE A 154 -4.60 1.28 -15.66
CA ILE A 154 -5.98 1.56 -15.25
C ILE A 154 -6.75 0.26 -14.98
N LEU A 155 -6.67 -0.72 -15.87
CA LEU A 155 -7.33 -2.01 -15.67
C LEU A 155 -6.85 -2.73 -14.41
N SER A 156 -5.54 -2.76 -14.19
CA SER A 156 -4.94 -3.32 -12.98
C SER A 156 -5.43 -2.59 -11.72
N ALA A 157 -5.45 -1.25 -11.74
CA ALA A 157 -5.95 -0.45 -10.62
C ALA A 157 -7.42 -0.76 -10.30
N ILE A 158 -8.28 -0.83 -11.33
CA ILE A 158 -9.70 -1.15 -11.16
C ILE A 158 -9.87 -2.53 -10.51
N ILE A 159 -9.08 -3.52 -10.91
CA ILE A 159 -9.14 -4.87 -10.32
C ILE A 159 -8.74 -4.85 -8.84
N VAL A 160 -7.64 -4.18 -8.48
CA VAL A 160 -7.20 -4.06 -7.08
C VAL A 160 -8.28 -3.40 -6.24
N ILE A 161 -8.80 -2.25 -6.69
CA ILE A 161 -9.83 -1.48 -5.97
C ILE A 161 -11.13 -2.30 -5.85
N SER A 162 -11.55 -2.98 -6.92
CA SER A 162 -12.76 -3.80 -6.93
C SER A 162 -12.66 -4.96 -5.95
N ILE A 163 -11.56 -5.72 -5.98
CA ILE A 163 -11.35 -6.86 -5.06
C ILE A 163 -11.34 -6.37 -3.60
N ARG A 164 -10.62 -5.28 -3.30
CA ARG A 164 -10.57 -4.70 -1.96
C ARG A 164 -11.95 -4.25 -1.47
N THR A 165 -12.70 -3.54 -2.33
CA THR A 165 -14.02 -3.04 -2.00
C THR A 165 -15.02 -4.19 -1.77
N LEU A 166 -15.00 -5.20 -2.65
CA LEU A 166 -15.84 -6.39 -2.52
C LEU A 166 -15.48 -7.22 -1.28
N ALA A 167 -14.17 -7.40 -1.02
CA ALA A 167 -13.69 -8.15 0.15
C ALA A 167 -14.17 -7.51 1.46
N VAL A 168 -14.11 -6.18 1.58
CA VAL A 168 -14.61 -5.48 2.77
C VAL A 168 -16.14 -5.52 2.84
N LYS A 169 -16.82 -5.32 1.71
CA LYS A 169 -18.30 -5.33 1.66
C LYS A 169 -18.89 -6.68 2.01
N TYR A 170 -18.30 -7.77 1.52
CA TYR A 170 -18.78 -9.14 1.72
C TYR A 170 -18.05 -9.89 2.83
N HIS A 171 -17.15 -9.21 3.57
CA HIS A 171 -16.37 -9.82 4.65
C HIS A 171 -15.60 -11.08 4.22
N TRP A 172 -15.03 -11.05 3.00
CA TRP A 172 -14.21 -12.16 2.52
C TRP A 172 -12.96 -12.29 3.36
N GLN A 173 -12.75 -13.51 3.87
CA GLN A 173 -11.62 -13.80 4.75
C GLN A 173 -10.88 -15.03 4.24
N LEU A 174 -9.56 -15.04 4.39
CA LEU A 174 -8.76 -16.23 4.18
C LEU A 174 -8.97 -17.20 5.33
N PRO A 175 -8.94 -18.54 5.06
CA PRO A 175 -9.04 -19.55 6.12
C PRO A 175 -7.93 -19.34 7.15
N ILE A 176 -8.31 -19.38 8.43
CA ILE A 176 -7.38 -19.25 9.54
C ILE A 176 -6.71 -20.61 9.75
N LEU A 177 -5.38 -20.62 9.82
CA LEU A 177 -4.64 -21.73 10.37
C LEU A 177 -4.94 -21.77 11.88
N LYS A 178 -5.83 -22.68 12.32
CA LYS A 178 -6.00 -22.97 13.75
C LYS A 178 -4.73 -23.67 14.20
N GLY A 179 -3.92 -22.98 15.02
CA GLY A 179 -2.92 -23.66 15.83
C GLY A 179 -3.65 -24.63 16.76
N GLU A 180 -3.11 -25.81 16.98
CA GLU A 180 -3.58 -26.69 18.04
C GLU A 180 -3.45 -25.91 19.36
N ASP A 181 -4.57 -25.74 20.05
CA ASP A 181 -4.59 -25.25 21.42
C ASP A 181 -3.79 -26.26 22.25
N HIS A 182 -2.56 -25.91 22.62
CA HIS A 182 -1.88 -26.63 23.72
C HIS A 182 -2.77 -26.44 24.94
N LYS A 183 -3.54 -27.47 25.28
CA LYS A 183 -4.15 -27.60 26.59
C LYS A 183 -2.99 -27.64 27.56
N GLU A 184 -2.81 -26.57 28.31
CA GLU A 184 -2.02 -26.57 29.52
C GLU A 184 -2.75 -27.51 30.48
N GLU A 185 -2.13 -28.66 30.79
CA GLU A 185 -2.45 -29.55 31.92
C GLU A 185 -1.84 -28.98 33.20
#